data_aca8a05518cf4aa8c7b5fb05d3d1af23
#
_entry.id   aca8a05518cf4aa8c7b5fb05d3d1af23
#
_cell.length_a   1.000
_cell.length_b   1.000
_cell.length_c   1.000
_cell.angle_alpha   90.00
_cell.angle_beta   90.00
_cell.angle_gamma   90.00
#
_symmetry.space_group_name_H-M   'P 1'
#
loop_
_entity.id
_entity.type
_entity.pdbx_description
1 polymer ?
#
loop_
_entity_poly.entity_id
_entity_poly.type
_entity_poly.pdbx_seq_one_letter_code
_entity_poly.pdbx_strand_id
1 'polypeptide(L)'
;MVMEVNSDAVKNSIAYEPGTMNQDKLEAVKQKMARVNINILGISKPNGMGEFNSDDHYICYCGQESLRRNGVAIWVNKRVQNAVLGYNLKNDRMISVCSQGKPFNITVIQVYAPTSNAEEADVEQFYEDLQDLLELTPKKDVLFILGDWNAKVGSQQIPGVTGKFGLGV
;
A
#
# COMPACT_ATOMS: atom_id res chain seq x y z
N MET A 1 -13.80 -3.21 -3.33
CA MET A 1 -13.40 -2.92 -1.94
C MET A 1 -11.90 -2.72 -1.90
N VAL A 2 -11.45 -1.66 -1.26
CA VAL A 2 -10.03 -1.37 -1.00
C VAL A 2 -9.73 -1.88 0.40
N MET A 3 -8.63 -2.57 0.61
CA MET A 3 -8.25 -3.11 1.91
C MET A 3 -6.73 -3.07 2.09
N GLU A 4 -6.31 -2.71 3.29
CA GLU A 4 -4.94 -2.90 3.74
C GLU A 4 -4.80 -4.27 4.41
N VAL A 5 -3.67 -4.92 4.20
CA VAL A 5 -3.27 -6.08 5.00
C VAL A 5 -1.99 -5.71 5.74
N ASN A 6 -2.08 -5.65 7.07
CA ASN A 6 -0.93 -5.42 7.93
C ASN A 6 0.12 -6.53 7.69
N SER A 7 1.35 -6.12 7.52
CA SER A 7 2.49 -6.96 7.12
C SER A 7 2.70 -8.18 8.02
N ASP A 8 2.29 -8.14 9.29
CA ASP A 8 2.51 -9.25 10.21
C ASP A 8 1.66 -10.49 9.89
N ALA A 9 0.47 -10.31 9.34
CA ALA A 9 -0.34 -11.41 8.81
C ALA A 9 0.18 -11.92 7.46
N VAL A 10 0.94 -11.09 6.74
CA VAL A 10 1.52 -11.38 5.43
C VAL A 10 3.01 -11.73 5.54
N LYS A 11 3.71 -11.36 6.63
CA LYS A 11 5.15 -11.65 6.86
C LYS A 11 5.49 -13.13 6.75
N ASN A 12 4.55 -14.01 7.04
CA ASN A 12 4.71 -15.44 6.77
C ASN A 12 4.34 -15.85 5.35
N SER A 13 3.88 -14.91 4.51
CA SER A 13 3.31 -15.28 3.21
C SER A 13 3.87 -14.59 1.99
N ILE A 14 4.59 -13.46 2.07
CA ILE A 14 5.15 -12.84 0.85
C ILE A 14 6.54 -12.26 1.16
N ALA A 15 7.56 -13.11 1.18
CA ALA A 15 8.91 -12.70 0.86
C ALA A 15 9.01 -12.78 -0.67
N TYR A 16 8.88 -11.64 -1.37
CA TYR A 16 9.16 -11.55 -2.79
C TYR A 16 10.68 -11.53 -2.97
N GLU A 17 11.25 -12.61 -3.47
CA GLU A 17 12.54 -12.57 -4.15
C GLU A 17 12.26 -12.47 -5.65
N PRO A 18 12.86 -11.49 -6.38
CA PRO A 18 12.82 -11.50 -7.84
C PRO A 18 13.43 -12.82 -8.31
N GLY A 19 12.58 -13.72 -8.82
CA GLY A 19 12.99 -15.04 -9.29
C GLY A 19 12.50 -16.23 -8.45
N THR A 20 12.02 -16.05 -7.22
CA THR A 20 11.43 -17.12 -6.40
C THR A 20 10.17 -16.63 -5.68
N MET A 21 9.18 -16.21 -6.46
CA MET A 21 7.85 -16.05 -5.91
C MET A 21 7.37 -17.43 -5.50
N ASN A 22 7.19 -17.66 -4.21
CA ASN A 22 6.55 -18.88 -3.75
C ASN A 22 5.11 -18.86 -4.27
N GLN A 23 4.86 -19.59 -5.36
CA GLN A 23 3.57 -19.63 -6.06
C GLN A 23 2.42 -19.94 -5.11
N ASP A 24 2.65 -20.75 -4.07
CA ASP A 24 1.64 -21.12 -3.09
C ASP A 24 1.15 -19.91 -2.28
N LYS A 25 2.04 -18.99 -1.96
CA LYS A 25 1.71 -17.77 -1.21
C LYS A 25 0.94 -16.75 -2.05
N LEU A 26 1.37 -16.58 -3.31
CA LEU A 26 0.67 -15.75 -4.26
C LEU A 26 -0.76 -16.25 -4.45
N GLU A 27 -0.91 -17.55 -4.62
CA GLU A 27 -2.22 -18.18 -4.80
C GLU A 27 -3.11 -18.02 -3.56
N ALA A 28 -2.54 -18.15 -2.35
CA ALA A 28 -3.26 -17.93 -1.10
C ALA A 28 -3.79 -16.48 -0.98
N VAL A 29 -3.01 -15.48 -1.41
CA VAL A 29 -3.45 -14.07 -1.44
C VAL A 29 -4.58 -13.89 -2.47
N LYS A 30 -4.43 -14.43 -3.68
CA LYS A 30 -5.46 -14.41 -4.73
C LYS A 30 -6.79 -14.98 -4.23
N GLN A 31 -6.74 -16.16 -3.62
CA GLN A 31 -7.94 -16.81 -3.06
C GLN A 31 -8.59 -15.97 -1.96
N LYS A 32 -7.80 -15.36 -1.07
CA LYS A 32 -8.32 -14.45 -0.04
C LYS A 32 -8.97 -13.21 -0.66
N MET A 33 -8.30 -12.56 -1.61
CA MET A 33 -8.87 -11.39 -2.32
C MET A 33 -10.20 -11.74 -2.99
N ALA A 34 -10.25 -12.88 -3.68
CA ALA A 34 -11.47 -13.36 -4.33
C ALA A 34 -12.59 -13.63 -3.32
N ARG A 35 -12.29 -14.33 -2.20
CA ARG A 35 -13.26 -14.70 -1.17
C ARG A 35 -13.91 -13.49 -0.49
N VAL A 36 -13.14 -12.42 -0.24
CA VAL A 36 -13.65 -11.21 0.41
C VAL A 36 -13.92 -10.06 -0.58
N ASN A 37 -13.88 -10.35 -1.88
CA ASN A 37 -14.14 -9.42 -2.98
C ASN A 37 -13.31 -8.13 -2.90
N ILE A 38 -11.99 -8.28 -2.66
CA ILE A 38 -11.05 -7.17 -2.66
C ILE A 38 -10.62 -6.89 -4.10
N ASN A 39 -10.68 -5.63 -4.50
CA ASN A 39 -10.25 -5.17 -5.82
C ASN A 39 -8.84 -4.57 -5.81
N ILE A 40 -8.47 -3.91 -4.73
CA ILE A 40 -7.17 -3.25 -4.54
C ILE A 40 -6.63 -3.64 -3.17
N LEU A 41 -5.40 -4.12 -3.13
CA LEU A 41 -4.70 -4.54 -1.92
C LEU A 41 -3.36 -3.81 -1.83
N GLY A 42 -3.14 -3.10 -0.72
CA GLY A 42 -1.85 -2.54 -0.36
C GLY A 42 -0.97 -3.57 0.34
N ILE A 43 0.31 -3.57 0.03
CA ILE A 43 1.30 -4.48 0.61
C ILE A 43 2.53 -3.68 1.02
N SER A 44 3.01 -3.93 2.25
CA SER A 44 4.28 -3.38 2.74
C SER A 44 5.37 -4.44 2.71
N LYS A 45 6.61 -3.99 2.44
CA LYS A 45 7.84 -4.82 2.37
C LYS A 45 7.95 -5.82 1.21
N PRO A 46 7.51 -5.51 -0.02
CA PRO A 46 7.99 -6.23 -1.18
C PRO A 46 9.47 -5.89 -1.46
N ASN A 47 10.16 -6.76 -2.17
CA ASN A 47 11.53 -6.50 -2.64
C ASN A 47 11.51 -6.06 -4.10
N GLY A 48 12.46 -5.20 -4.49
CA GLY A 48 12.65 -4.75 -5.87
C GLY A 48 11.67 -3.67 -6.33
N MET A 49 11.77 -3.30 -7.59
CA MET A 49 10.91 -2.29 -8.23
C MET A 49 10.43 -2.80 -9.58
N GLY A 50 9.16 -2.58 -9.90
CA GLY A 50 8.63 -2.91 -11.22
C GLY A 50 7.12 -3.09 -11.26
N GLU A 51 6.72 -3.69 -12.36
CA GLU A 51 5.35 -4.08 -12.63
C GLU A 51 5.31 -5.55 -12.98
N PHE A 52 4.29 -6.22 -12.52
CA PHE A 52 4.04 -7.60 -12.85
C PHE A 52 2.58 -7.78 -13.25
N ASN A 53 2.35 -8.32 -14.43
CA ASN A 53 1.02 -8.64 -14.94
C ASN A 53 0.86 -10.16 -14.96
N SER A 54 -0.01 -10.68 -14.11
CA SER A 54 -0.41 -12.09 -14.12
C SER A 54 -1.78 -12.24 -14.78
N ASP A 55 -2.21 -13.50 -15.00
CA ASP A 55 -3.51 -13.78 -15.64
C ASP A 55 -4.68 -13.18 -14.87
N ASP A 56 -4.56 -13.00 -13.53
CA ASP A 56 -5.64 -12.57 -12.67
C ASP A 56 -5.42 -11.19 -12.01
N HIS A 57 -4.19 -10.65 -12.01
CA HIS A 57 -3.84 -9.46 -11.24
C HIS A 57 -2.75 -8.65 -11.90
N TYR A 58 -2.78 -7.34 -11.63
CA TYR A 58 -1.75 -6.39 -11.96
C TYR A 58 -1.12 -5.88 -10.66
N ILE A 59 0.20 -5.89 -10.58
CA ILE A 59 0.96 -5.50 -9.39
C ILE A 59 1.96 -4.42 -9.78
N CYS A 60 1.88 -3.26 -9.09
CA CYS A 60 2.93 -2.25 -9.11
C CYS A 60 3.66 -2.32 -7.78
N TYR A 61 4.99 -2.33 -7.81
CA TYR A 61 5.78 -2.39 -6.59
C TYR A 61 7.04 -1.53 -6.68
N CYS A 62 7.43 -0.97 -5.55
CA CYS A 62 8.65 -0.19 -5.38
C CYS A 62 9.31 -0.56 -4.06
N GLY A 63 10.57 -0.97 -4.10
CA GLY A 63 11.34 -1.35 -2.93
C GLY A 63 12.84 -1.37 -3.25
N GLN A 64 13.66 -1.51 -2.21
CA GLN A 64 15.12 -1.54 -2.35
C GLN A 64 15.61 -2.93 -2.76
N GLU A 65 16.46 -3.00 -3.81
CA GLU A 65 17.04 -4.26 -4.26
C GLU A 65 18.06 -4.84 -3.26
N SER A 66 18.82 -3.97 -2.58
CA SER A 66 20.00 -4.37 -1.82
C SER A 66 19.77 -4.59 -0.31
N LEU A 67 18.84 -3.86 0.31
CA LEU A 67 18.70 -3.84 1.77
C LEU A 67 17.47 -4.54 2.32
N ARG A 68 16.52 -4.99 1.49
CA ARG A 68 15.30 -5.73 1.86
C ARG A 68 14.53 -5.13 3.07
N ARG A 69 14.69 -3.82 3.33
CA ARG A 69 14.12 -3.17 4.52
C ARG A 69 12.83 -2.45 4.25
N ASN A 70 12.74 -1.80 3.10
CA ASN A 70 11.60 -1.00 2.70
C ASN A 70 10.98 -1.55 1.43
N GLY A 71 9.73 -1.20 1.21
CA GLY A 71 9.04 -1.53 -0.02
C GLY A 71 7.54 -1.40 0.16
N VAL A 72 6.87 -0.99 -0.91
CA VAL A 72 5.42 -0.90 -1.02
C VAL A 72 4.96 -1.49 -2.33
N ALA A 73 3.79 -2.11 -2.33
CA ALA A 73 3.15 -2.57 -3.54
C ALA A 73 1.64 -2.32 -3.49
N ILE A 74 1.06 -2.12 -4.66
CA ILE A 74 -0.38 -2.15 -4.84
C ILE A 74 -0.69 -3.28 -5.81
N TRP A 75 -1.57 -4.14 -5.37
CA TRP A 75 -2.08 -5.27 -6.12
C TRP A 75 -3.51 -4.97 -6.57
N VAL A 76 -3.73 -4.95 -7.87
CA VAL A 76 -5.01 -4.64 -8.49
C VAL A 76 -5.61 -5.90 -9.12
N ASN A 77 -6.85 -6.22 -8.76
CA ASN A 77 -7.57 -7.32 -9.39
C ASN A 77 -7.84 -7.00 -10.87
N LYS A 78 -7.66 -7.98 -11.74
CA LYS A 78 -7.84 -7.81 -13.20
C LYS A 78 -9.22 -7.30 -13.60
N ARG A 79 -10.25 -7.58 -12.79
CA ARG A 79 -11.61 -7.05 -13.03
C ARG A 79 -11.68 -5.53 -13.08
N VAL A 80 -10.78 -4.84 -12.35
CA VAL A 80 -10.72 -3.39 -12.28
C VAL A 80 -9.45 -2.80 -12.90
N GLN A 81 -8.58 -3.63 -13.46
CA GLN A 81 -7.35 -3.20 -14.11
C GLN A 81 -7.60 -2.17 -15.21
N ASN A 82 -8.63 -2.38 -16.03
CA ASN A 82 -8.99 -1.46 -17.11
C ASN A 82 -9.46 -0.09 -16.61
N ALA A 83 -9.79 0.04 -15.33
CA ALA A 83 -10.13 1.30 -14.70
C ALA A 83 -8.89 2.04 -14.17
N VAL A 84 -7.72 1.42 -14.12
CA VAL A 84 -6.48 2.08 -13.71
C VAL A 84 -6.09 3.13 -14.74
N LEU A 85 -6.03 4.38 -14.32
CA LEU A 85 -5.65 5.53 -15.16
C LEU A 85 -4.14 5.76 -15.15
N GLY A 86 -3.48 5.40 -14.05
CA GLY A 86 -2.06 5.55 -13.88
C GLY A 86 -1.61 5.22 -12.45
N TYR A 87 -0.31 5.16 -12.28
CA TYR A 87 0.34 4.96 -10.99
C TYR A 87 1.56 5.87 -10.87
N ASN A 88 1.99 6.13 -9.63
CA ASN A 88 3.19 6.88 -9.32
C ASN A 88 4.01 6.11 -8.29
N LEU A 89 5.22 5.69 -8.69
CA LEU A 89 6.24 5.08 -7.84
C LEU A 89 7.08 6.21 -7.23
N LYS A 90 6.61 6.84 -6.14
CA LYS A 90 7.28 7.99 -5.53
C LYS A 90 8.67 7.60 -5.00
N ASN A 91 8.73 6.55 -4.18
CA ASN A 91 9.96 5.99 -3.63
C ASN A 91 9.69 4.58 -3.04
N ASP A 92 10.69 4.01 -2.34
CA ASP A 92 10.60 2.69 -1.70
C ASP A 92 9.61 2.60 -0.51
N ARG A 93 8.99 3.73 -0.13
CA ARG A 93 8.01 3.82 0.95
C ARG A 93 6.62 4.24 0.49
N MET A 94 6.47 4.71 -0.74
CA MET A 94 5.22 5.28 -1.23
C MET A 94 4.95 4.98 -2.69
N ILE A 95 3.74 4.52 -2.95
CA ILE A 95 3.19 4.31 -4.29
C ILE A 95 1.73 4.75 -4.32
N SER A 96 1.31 5.36 -5.42
CA SER A 96 -0.10 5.66 -5.63
C SER A 96 -0.63 5.08 -6.92
N VAL A 97 -1.91 4.73 -6.92
CA VAL A 97 -2.67 4.29 -8.10
C VAL A 97 -3.94 5.11 -8.18
N CYS A 98 -4.19 5.69 -9.35
CA CYS A 98 -5.44 6.35 -9.68
C CYS A 98 -6.30 5.43 -10.54
N SER A 99 -7.56 5.29 -10.19
CA SER A 99 -8.54 4.47 -10.92
C SER A 99 -9.77 5.29 -11.28
N GLN A 100 -10.28 5.05 -12.47
CA GLN A 100 -11.52 5.66 -12.92
C GLN A 100 -12.69 5.16 -12.07
N GLY A 101 -13.49 6.09 -11.59
CA GLY A 101 -14.72 5.84 -10.86
C GLY A 101 -15.87 6.73 -11.34
N LYS A 102 -17.08 6.43 -10.89
CA LYS A 102 -18.26 7.27 -11.12
C LYS A 102 -18.99 7.47 -9.80
N PRO A 103 -19.28 8.70 -9.37
CA PRO A 103 -19.07 9.98 -10.09
C PRO A 103 -17.63 10.52 -9.97
N PHE A 104 -16.78 9.97 -9.10
CA PHE A 104 -15.43 10.46 -8.84
C PHE A 104 -14.42 9.34 -9.05
N ASN A 105 -13.20 9.71 -9.48
CA ASN A 105 -12.08 8.79 -9.50
C ASN A 105 -11.68 8.42 -8.07
N ILE A 106 -10.91 7.34 -7.97
CA ILE A 106 -10.39 6.82 -6.70
C ILE A 106 -8.88 6.81 -6.79
N THR A 107 -8.23 7.53 -5.87
CA THR A 107 -6.78 7.48 -5.68
C THR A 107 -6.48 6.70 -4.42
N VAL A 108 -5.62 5.70 -4.55
CA VAL A 108 -5.12 4.88 -3.44
C VAL A 108 -3.64 5.13 -3.30
N ILE A 109 -3.21 5.56 -2.11
CA ILE A 109 -1.80 5.72 -1.74
C ILE A 109 -1.46 4.61 -0.75
N GLN A 110 -0.46 3.80 -1.06
CA GLN A 110 0.11 2.83 -0.13
C GLN A 110 1.39 3.39 0.44
N VAL A 111 1.51 3.40 1.77
CA VAL A 111 2.68 3.92 2.48
C VAL A 111 3.28 2.88 3.42
N TYR A 112 4.58 3.01 3.68
CA TYR A 112 5.31 2.30 4.71
C TYR A 112 6.15 3.30 5.51
N ALA A 113 5.60 3.76 6.63
CA ALA A 113 6.23 4.80 7.43
C ALA A 113 7.55 4.32 8.08
N PRO A 114 8.48 5.24 8.37
CA PRO A 114 9.65 4.96 9.17
C PRO A 114 9.27 4.36 10.52
N THR A 115 10.11 3.48 11.07
CA THR A 115 9.90 2.90 12.39
C THR A 115 10.20 3.92 13.49
N SER A 116 9.75 3.65 14.72
CA SER A 116 9.98 4.52 15.88
C SER A 116 11.47 4.81 16.19
N ASN A 117 12.38 4.02 15.63
CA ASN A 117 13.83 4.17 15.80
C ASN A 117 14.50 4.86 14.59
N ALA A 118 13.72 5.36 13.63
CA ALA A 118 14.25 6.10 12.50
C ALA A 118 14.79 7.47 12.93
N GLU A 119 15.71 8.02 12.16
CA GLU A 119 16.19 9.37 12.35
C GLU A 119 15.08 10.38 12.04
N GLU A 120 15.08 11.51 12.75
CA GLU A 120 14.07 12.57 12.59
C GLU A 120 14.00 13.07 11.14
N ALA A 121 15.15 13.19 10.48
CA ALA A 121 15.22 13.57 9.06
C ALA A 121 14.51 12.58 8.13
N ASP A 122 14.56 11.27 8.42
CA ASP A 122 13.84 10.26 7.64
C ASP A 122 12.33 10.39 7.81
N VAL A 123 11.90 10.77 9.02
CA VAL A 123 10.48 11.00 9.33
C VAL A 123 9.98 12.26 8.63
N GLU A 124 10.74 13.35 8.69
CA GLU A 124 10.41 14.61 8.01
C GLU A 124 10.30 14.37 6.49
N GLN A 125 11.30 13.75 5.89
CA GLN A 125 11.29 13.44 4.45
C GLN A 125 10.09 12.57 4.06
N PHE A 126 9.70 11.60 4.90
CA PHE A 126 8.51 10.79 4.65
C PHE A 126 7.23 11.64 4.58
N TYR A 127 7.05 12.58 5.50
CA TYR A 127 5.87 13.44 5.48
C TYR A 127 5.89 14.47 4.36
N GLU A 128 7.05 14.99 3.95
CA GLU A 128 7.20 15.83 2.77
C GLU A 128 6.80 15.07 1.50
N ASP A 129 7.33 13.85 1.31
CA ASP A 129 6.99 13.00 0.16
C ASP A 129 5.49 12.64 0.13
N LEU A 130 4.87 12.42 1.28
CA LEU A 130 3.44 12.19 1.38
C LEU A 130 2.65 13.43 0.99
N GLN A 131 3.07 14.61 1.46
CA GLN A 131 2.47 15.88 1.11
C GLN A 131 2.49 16.12 -0.41
N ASP A 132 3.64 15.86 -1.05
CA ASP A 132 3.78 15.96 -2.51
C ASP A 132 2.77 15.07 -3.24
N LEU A 133 2.58 13.82 -2.80
CA LEU A 133 1.60 12.92 -3.39
C LEU A 133 0.16 13.41 -3.18
N LEU A 134 -0.13 14.00 -2.01
CA LEU A 134 -1.44 14.57 -1.71
C LEU A 134 -1.73 15.78 -2.60
N GLU A 135 -0.75 16.63 -2.86
CA GLU A 135 -0.88 17.81 -3.74
C GLU A 135 -1.10 17.41 -5.20
N LEU A 136 -0.51 16.29 -5.65
CA LEU A 136 -0.74 15.73 -6.98
C LEU A 136 -2.12 15.08 -7.13
N THR A 137 -2.79 14.76 -6.02
CA THR A 137 -4.10 14.10 -6.04
C THR A 137 -5.21 15.13 -6.29
N PRO A 138 -6.05 14.96 -7.34
CA PRO A 138 -7.13 15.89 -7.61
C PRO A 138 -8.11 15.97 -6.45
N LYS A 139 -8.45 17.18 -6.00
CA LYS A 139 -9.34 17.42 -4.83
C LYS A 139 -10.74 16.81 -4.96
N LYS A 140 -11.18 16.50 -6.17
CA LYS A 140 -12.46 15.84 -6.45
C LYS A 140 -12.42 14.32 -6.32
N ASP A 141 -11.22 13.72 -6.28
CA ASP A 141 -11.08 12.29 -6.21
C ASP A 141 -11.35 11.77 -4.78
N VAL A 142 -11.84 10.56 -4.69
CA VAL A 142 -11.92 9.85 -3.42
C VAL A 142 -10.54 9.31 -3.09
N LEU A 143 -9.98 9.74 -1.97
CA LEU A 143 -8.64 9.37 -1.53
C LEU A 143 -8.69 8.30 -0.44
N PHE A 144 -7.92 7.23 -0.63
CA PHE A 144 -7.59 6.25 0.41
C PHE A 144 -6.09 6.24 0.62
N ILE A 145 -5.67 6.37 1.88
CA ILE A 145 -4.27 6.19 2.27
C ILE A 145 -4.20 4.91 3.11
N LEU A 146 -3.49 3.93 2.59
CA LEU A 146 -3.28 2.63 3.20
C LEU A 146 -1.83 2.52 3.64
N GLY A 147 -1.54 1.81 4.72
CA GLY A 147 -0.14 1.59 5.03
C GLY A 147 0.15 1.15 6.45
N ASP A 148 1.36 0.64 6.63
CA ASP A 148 1.96 0.41 7.93
C ASP A 148 2.57 1.73 8.42
N TRP A 149 1.85 2.39 9.31
CA TRP A 149 2.24 3.70 9.83
C TRP A 149 3.34 3.62 10.89
N ASN A 150 3.68 2.42 11.37
CA ASN A 150 4.66 2.21 12.45
C ASN A 150 4.45 3.14 13.67
N ALA A 151 3.24 3.63 13.83
CA ALA A 151 2.85 4.57 14.88
C ALA A 151 1.83 3.92 15.82
N LYS A 152 1.98 4.20 17.08
CA LYS A 152 0.95 3.85 18.09
C LYS A 152 -0.06 4.99 18.14
N VAL A 153 -1.29 4.71 17.74
CA VAL A 153 -2.40 5.62 18.00
C VAL A 153 -2.79 5.46 19.45
N GLY A 154 -2.65 6.52 20.25
CA GLY A 154 -2.99 6.50 21.66
C GLY A 154 -4.45 6.10 21.90
N SER A 155 -4.76 5.63 23.12
CA SER A 155 -6.11 5.20 23.51
C SER A 155 -7.12 6.35 23.67
N GLN A 156 -6.66 7.60 23.61
CA GLN A 156 -7.53 8.77 23.73
C GLN A 156 -8.18 9.09 22.39
N GLN A 157 -9.50 9.20 22.43
CA GLN A 157 -10.26 9.67 21.27
C GLN A 157 -9.98 11.15 21.01
N ILE A 158 -9.54 11.47 19.78
CA ILE A 158 -9.43 12.85 19.31
C ILE A 158 -10.62 13.11 18.39
N PRO A 159 -11.59 13.96 18.76
CA PRO A 159 -12.79 14.22 17.96
C PRO A 159 -12.43 14.60 16.52
N GLY A 160 -13.04 13.90 15.55
CA GLY A 160 -12.80 14.11 14.13
C GLY A 160 -11.50 13.50 13.58
N VAL A 161 -10.63 12.92 14.40
CA VAL A 161 -9.35 12.33 13.98
C VAL A 161 -9.28 10.84 14.32
N THR A 162 -9.54 10.45 15.57
CA THR A 162 -9.46 9.04 15.99
C THR A 162 -10.75 8.57 16.62
N GLY A 163 -11.15 7.32 16.34
CA GLY A 163 -12.28 6.65 16.98
C GLY A 163 -11.92 6.06 18.36
N LYS A 164 -12.95 5.48 19.03
CA LYS A 164 -12.83 4.90 20.38
C LYS A 164 -11.99 3.62 20.48
N PHE A 165 -11.60 3.05 19.35
CA PHE A 165 -11.00 1.71 19.28
C PHE A 165 -9.57 1.72 18.70
N GLY A 166 -8.80 2.77 18.99
CA GLY A 166 -7.38 2.77 18.67
C GLY A 166 -6.65 1.69 19.49
N LEU A 167 -5.97 0.76 18.83
CA LEU A 167 -5.09 -0.22 19.49
C LEU A 167 -3.77 0.49 19.83
N GLY A 168 -3.65 1.01 21.03
CA GLY A 168 -2.42 1.62 21.50
C GLY A 168 -2.35 1.59 23.03
N VAL A 169 -1.58 0.66 23.56
CA VAL A 169 -1.05 0.71 24.93
C VAL A 169 0.47 0.90 24.84
#